data_a1563760427eaade65898b9d7e18c61c
#
_entry.id   a1563760427eaade65898b9d7e18c61c
#
_cell.length_a   1.000
_cell.length_b   1.000
_cell.length_c   1.000
_cell.angle_alpha   90.00
_cell.angle_beta   90.00
_cell.angle_gamma   90.00
#
_symmetry.space_group_name_H-M   'P 1'
#
loop_
_entity.id
_entity.type
_entity.pdbx_description
1 polymer ?
#
loop_
_entity_poly.entity_id
_entity_poly.type
_entity_poly.pdbx_seq_one_letter_code
_entity_poly.pdbx_strand_id
1 'polypeptide(L)'
;MRKFLALGLAAGMFLAWLPRAGAQEGDAPEARVSEPRVSAPSVSEPSVSELRVSEPPVSEPPVSEPRVSEPRVSEPCVPGPDALGVARTIEIDTIAGPRFGAPFKEQDILADGEVVLTFDDGPLRAYSQRVLEALQAHCAKATFFVVGRMAVSDPEMVREYARFGHTVGIHTWSHQNLHRLTPLRARTEIELGFSAVQQALGKPVAPFFRFPYLADTRSMMVHLQERHIAIFSIDVDSKDYRTRNAEAVHRKVMSDLARVKKGIILFHDIQPSTAKALPGLLADLKAKGYRIVHLQPKADATTMAEFDAMAQQQLERRQAKVASEPLARRAFTWPSSGVHAEPAVARERVRSTHRHDQRPPSQDWFSNATRW
;
A
#
# COMPACT_ATOMS: atom_id res chain seq x y z
N MET A 1 6.24 68.21 5.01
CA MET A 1 5.02 68.76 5.63
C MET A 1 4.24 67.56 6.15
N ARG A 2 4.34 67.29 7.47
CA ARG A 2 3.30 67.37 8.51
C ARG A 2 2.02 66.63 8.12
N LYS A 3 1.53 65.54 8.78
CA LYS A 3 1.13 65.51 10.23
C LYS A 3 1.07 64.10 10.74
N PHE A 4 1.54 63.91 11.96
CA PHE A 4 1.24 62.89 12.94
C PHE A 4 -0.22 62.93 13.35
N LEU A 5 -0.85 61.81 13.65
CA LEU A 5 -1.78 61.70 14.78
C LEU A 5 -1.76 60.28 15.35
N ALA A 6 -1.48 60.26 16.66
CA ALA A 6 -1.53 59.10 17.56
C ALA A 6 -2.84 59.15 18.37
N LEU A 7 -3.03 58.18 19.21
CA LEU A 7 -4.01 57.91 20.27
C LEU A 7 -5.14 56.92 19.80
N GLY A 8 -5.55 55.92 20.63
CA GLY A 8 -5.28 55.75 22.04
C GLY A 8 -5.66 54.34 22.49
N LEU A 9 -5.10 53.94 23.60
CA LEU A 9 -5.38 52.80 24.43
C LEU A 9 -6.82 52.76 24.92
N ALA A 10 -7.40 51.55 25.00
CA ALA A 10 -8.43 51.25 25.99
C ALA A 10 -8.22 49.83 26.54
N ALA A 11 -7.69 49.80 27.77
CA ALA A 11 -7.68 48.63 28.62
C ALA A 11 -9.08 48.41 29.23
N GLY A 12 -9.62 47.27 29.14
CA GLY A 12 -10.86 46.82 29.79
C GLY A 12 -10.60 45.55 30.57
N MET A 13 -10.26 45.68 31.84
CA MET A 13 -10.34 44.62 32.86
C MET A 13 -11.79 44.26 33.10
N PHE A 14 -12.13 42.99 33.05
CA PHE A 14 -13.26 42.44 33.78
C PHE A 14 -12.82 41.21 34.58
N LEU A 15 -12.88 41.44 35.92
CA LEU A 15 -12.71 40.41 36.96
C LEU A 15 -13.93 39.52 37.07
N ALA A 16 -13.62 38.25 37.28
CA ALA A 16 -14.20 37.31 38.24
C ALA A 16 -15.71 37.20 38.43
N TRP A 17 -16.19 35.99 38.26
CA TRP A 17 -17.09 35.39 39.23
C TRP A 17 -17.03 33.84 39.18
N LEU A 18 -16.51 33.22 40.24
CA LEU A 18 -16.70 31.82 40.63
C LEU A 18 -17.84 31.74 41.64
N PRO A 19 -18.66 30.75 41.62
CA PRO A 19 -19.25 30.20 42.84
C PRO A 19 -18.64 28.85 43.21
N ARG A 20 -18.23 28.79 44.45
CA ARG A 20 -17.78 27.64 45.22
C ARG A 20 -18.99 27.10 45.94
N ALA A 21 -19.32 25.84 45.76
CA ALA A 21 -20.18 25.04 46.66
C ALA A 21 -19.70 23.60 46.51
N GLY A 22 -19.29 22.89 47.47
CA GLY A 22 -19.79 22.66 48.79
C GLY A 22 -19.72 21.16 48.88
N ALA A 23 -18.71 20.61 49.62
CA ALA A 23 -18.54 19.19 49.87
C ALA A 23 -19.71 18.66 50.72
N GLN A 24 -20.20 17.49 50.38
CA GLN A 24 -20.82 16.59 51.35
C GLN A 24 -20.30 15.19 51.12
N GLU A 25 -19.48 14.75 52.06
CA GLU A 25 -19.18 13.36 52.32
C GLU A 25 -20.46 12.66 52.76
N GLY A 26 -20.80 11.59 52.08
CA GLY A 26 -21.86 10.67 52.47
C GLY A 26 -21.27 9.29 52.58
N ASP A 27 -21.03 8.84 53.79
CA ASP A 27 -20.71 7.47 54.17
C ASP A 27 -21.72 6.48 53.58
N ALA A 28 -21.23 5.46 52.89
CA ALA A 28 -21.99 4.26 52.56
C ALA A 28 -21.26 3.03 53.11
N PRO A 29 -21.97 2.11 53.81
CA PRO A 29 -21.35 1.05 54.60
C PRO A 29 -20.84 -0.10 53.70
N GLU A 30 -19.65 -0.59 54.07
CA GLU A 30 -19.07 -1.83 53.57
C GLU A 30 -19.98 -3.04 53.83
N ALA A 31 -20.47 -3.67 52.78
CA ALA A 31 -21.08 -4.99 52.85
C ALA A 31 -20.00 -6.05 52.73
N ARG A 32 -19.66 -6.67 53.84
CA ARG A 32 -18.87 -7.92 53.92
C ARG A 32 -19.66 -9.04 53.27
N VAL A 33 -19.21 -9.51 52.12
CA VAL A 33 -19.67 -10.78 51.54
C VAL A 33 -18.75 -11.89 52.06
N SER A 34 -19.33 -12.74 52.92
CA SER A 34 -18.70 -13.95 53.41
C SER A 34 -18.71 -15.05 52.35
N GLU A 35 -17.51 -15.55 52.02
CA GLU A 35 -17.33 -16.73 51.16
C GLU A 35 -17.83 -18.01 51.84
N PRO A 36 -18.56 -18.88 51.17
CA PRO A 36 -18.85 -20.20 51.67
C PRO A 36 -17.66 -21.14 51.46
N ARG A 37 -17.12 -21.69 52.55
CA ARG A 37 -16.19 -22.83 52.54
C ARG A 37 -16.92 -24.05 52.00
N VAL A 38 -16.49 -24.54 50.84
CA VAL A 38 -16.88 -25.87 50.36
C VAL A 38 -15.82 -26.86 50.79
N SER A 39 -16.22 -27.79 51.68
CA SER A 39 -15.41 -28.93 52.11
C SER A 39 -15.32 -29.95 50.96
N ALA A 40 -14.11 -30.33 50.59
CA ALA A 40 -13.86 -31.41 49.64
C ALA A 40 -14.10 -32.79 50.30
N PRO A 41 -14.78 -33.74 49.64
CA PRO A 41 -14.82 -35.11 50.09
C PRO A 41 -13.52 -35.85 49.74
N SER A 42 -12.95 -36.52 50.73
CA SER A 42 -11.83 -37.46 50.58
C SER A 42 -12.28 -38.71 49.80
N VAL A 43 -11.72 -38.94 48.63
CA VAL A 43 -11.88 -40.18 47.89
C VAL A 43 -10.61 -41.02 48.11
N SER A 44 -10.78 -42.18 48.74
CA SER A 44 -9.74 -43.20 48.90
C SER A 44 -9.42 -43.89 47.57
N GLU A 45 -8.14 -43.89 47.21
CA GLU A 45 -7.60 -44.58 46.01
C GLU A 45 -7.63 -46.12 46.19
N PRO A 46 -8.10 -46.86 45.19
CA PRO A 46 -7.83 -48.30 45.14
C PRO A 46 -6.45 -48.54 44.53
N SER A 47 -5.63 -49.33 45.20
CA SER A 47 -4.33 -49.84 44.73
C SER A 47 -4.55 -50.78 43.52
N VAL A 48 -4.03 -50.40 42.40
CA VAL A 48 -3.98 -51.25 41.20
C VAL A 48 -2.56 -51.79 41.03
N SER A 49 -2.43 -53.11 41.12
CA SER A 49 -1.22 -53.88 40.93
C SER A 49 -0.73 -53.72 39.47
N GLU A 50 0.58 -53.40 39.34
CA GLU A 50 1.29 -53.24 38.10
C GLU A 50 1.30 -54.54 37.23
N LEU A 51 0.63 -54.50 36.11
CA LEU A 51 0.88 -55.40 34.99
C LEU A 51 1.88 -54.68 34.05
N ARG A 52 3.14 -55.09 34.11
CA ARG A 52 4.17 -54.66 33.12
C ARG A 52 3.85 -55.30 31.78
N VAL A 53 3.30 -54.50 30.88
CA VAL A 53 3.30 -54.81 29.44
C VAL A 53 4.52 -54.14 28.81
N SER A 54 5.49 -54.94 28.38
CA SER A 54 6.65 -54.45 27.63
C SER A 54 6.22 -54.14 26.20
N GLU A 55 6.10 -52.85 25.88
CA GLU A 55 5.93 -52.39 24.48
C GLU A 55 7.26 -52.45 23.74
N PRO A 56 7.27 -52.89 22.47
CA PRO A 56 8.47 -52.83 21.64
C PRO A 56 8.80 -51.37 21.27
N PRO A 57 10.06 -51.00 21.09
CA PRO A 57 10.48 -49.65 20.74
C PRO A 57 9.93 -49.27 19.36
N VAL A 58 8.96 -48.37 19.32
CA VAL A 58 8.52 -47.70 18.10
C VAL A 58 9.58 -46.63 17.79
N SER A 59 10.40 -46.91 16.78
CA SER A 59 11.29 -45.92 16.19
C SER A 59 10.44 -44.91 15.39
N GLU A 60 10.20 -43.73 15.96
CA GLU A 60 9.63 -42.63 15.21
C GLU A 60 10.55 -42.23 14.06
N PRO A 61 10.04 -42.10 12.84
CA PRO A 61 10.83 -41.53 11.74
C PRO A 61 11.18 -40.07 12.09
N PRO A 62 12.37 -39.57 11.71
CA PRO A 62 12.75 -38.21 12.00
C PRO A 62 11.74 -37.24 11.35
N VAL A 63 11.01 -36.51 12.19
CA VAL A 63 10.17 -35.40 11.76
C VAL A 63 11.14 -34.34 11.21
N SER A 64 11.26 -34.31 9.89
CA SER A 64 11.97 -33.21 9.23
C SER A 64 11.16 -31.94 9.46
N GLU A 65 11.69 -31.06 10.31
CA GLU A 65 11.14 -29.72 10.49
C GLU A 65 10.97 -29.05 9.12
N PRO A 66 9.84 -28.42 8.85
CA PRO A 66 9.67 -27.66 7.62
C PRO A 66 10.77 -26.59 7.61
N ARG A 67 11.72 -26.72 6.70
CA ARG A 67 12.69 -25.65 6.44
C ARG A 67 11.90 -24.41 6.11
N VAL A 68 11.79 -23.49 7.05
CA VAL A 68 11.43 -22.12 6.78
C VAL A 68 12.50 -21.61 5.82
N SER A 69 12.17 -21.52 4.55
CA SER A 69 13.07 -20.95 3.55
C SER A 69 13.37 -19.53 4.00
N GLU A 70 14.62 -19.29 4.39
CA GLU A 70 15.12 -17.95 4.66
C GLU A 70 14.69 -17.03 3.50
N PRO A 71 14.25 -15.79 3.78
CA PRO A 71 13.90 -14.86 2.72
C PRO A 71 15.13 -14.71 1.82
N ARG A 72 15.02 -15.17 0.59
CA ARG A 72 16.09 -14.97 -0.40
C ARG A 72 16.33 -13.47 -0.49
N VAL A 73 17.46 -13.01 -0.01
CA VAL A 73 17.97 -11.68 -0.31
C VAL A 73 17.97 -11.61 -1.84
N SER A 74 17.25 -10.65 -2.40
CA SER A 74 17.22 -10.46 -3.85
C SER A 74 18.66 -10.26 -4.30
N GLU A 75 19.15 -11.16 -5.16
CA GLU A 75 20.45 -10.97 -5.77
C GLU A 75 20.51 -9.59 -6.41
N PRO A 76 21.61 -8.84 -6.27
CA PRO A 76 21.73 -7.53 -6.89
C PRO A 76 21.50 -7.70 -8.40
N CYS A 77 20.64 -6.85 -8.94
CA CYS A 77 20.35 -6.87 -10.37
C CYS A 77 21.65 -6.65 -11.15
N VAL A 78 22.06 -7.63 -11.94
CA VAL A 78 23.21 -7.48 -12.84
C VAL A 78 22.71 -6.86 -14.14
N PRO A 79 23.06 -5.59 -14.43
CA PRO A 79 22.56 -4.93 -15.64
C PRO A 79 23.15 -5.57 -16.89
N GLY A 80 22.28 -6.11 -17.74
CA GLY A 80 22.64 -6.48 -19.10
C GLY A 80 22.95 -5.23 -19.96
N PRO A 81 23.50 -5.39 -21.17
CA PRO A 81 23.85 -4.28 -22.06
C PRO A 81 22.66 -3.39 -22.39
N ASP A 82 21.46 -3.95 -22.37
CA ASP A 82 20.19 -3.25 -22.67
C ASP A 82 19.47 -2.72 -21.45
N ALA A 83 19.99 -2.95 -20.24
CA ALA A 83 19.36 -2.46 -19.02
C ALA A 83 19.41 -0.93 -18.95
N LEU A 84 18.30 -0.31 -18.53
CA LEU A 84 18.20 1.14 -18.33
C LEU A 84 18.94 1.56 -17.05
N GLY A 85 18.83 0.73 -15.99
CA GLY A 85 19.44 0.99 -14.69
C GLY A 85 18.79 2.13 -13.91
N VAL A 86 19.44 2.49 -12.80
CA VAL A 86 19.16 3.69 -12.00
C VAL A 86 20.37 4.62 -12.15
N ALA A 87 20.16 5.81 -12.66
CA ALA A 87 21.24 6.78 -12.88
C ALA A 87 21.68 7.44 -11.57
N ARG A 88 20.74 7.73 -10.69
CA ARG A 88 20.98 8.22 -9.33
C ARG A 88 19.79 7.99 -8.41
N THR A 89 20.06 7.99 -7.12
CA THR A 89 19.04 7.99 -6.07
C THR A 89 19.00 9.38 -5.43
N ILE A 90 17.78 9.89 -5.17
CA ILE A 90 17.57 11.11 -4.41
C ILE A 90 16.95 10.72 -3.06
N GLU A 91 17.63 11.11 -1.98
CA GLU A 91 17.06 11.03 -0.64
C GLU A 91 16.16 12.24 -0.39
N ILE A 92 14.88 11.97 -0.17
CA ILE A 92 13.86 12.97 0.09
C ILE A 92 13.79 13.24 1.60
N ASP A 93 14.13 14.47 1.99
CA ASP A 93 13.82 14.97 3.32
C ASP A 93 12.34 15.32 3.37
N THR A 94 11.59 14.64 4.23
CA THR A 94 10.13 14.79 4.34
C THR A 94 9.70 15.79 5.42
N ILE A 95 10.65 16.40 6.12
CA ILE A 95 10.35 17.45 7.11
C ILE A 95 9.53 18.56 6.44
N ALA A 96 8.48 19.01 7.14
CA ALA A 96 7.52 20.00 6.66
C ALA A 96 6.70 19.58 5.42
N GLY A 97 6.65 18.29 5.07
CA GLY A 97 5.78 17.75 4.03
C GLY A 97 5.98 18.40 2.66
N PRO A 98 7.17 18.24 2.03
CA PRO A 98 7.43 18.81 0.72
C PRO A 98 6.51 18.24 -0.35
N ARG A 99 6.33 19.01 -1.44
CA ARG A 99 5.40 18.66 -2.50
C ARG A 99 6.13 18.60 -3.85
N PHE A 100 5.86 17.55 -4.63
CA PHE A 100 6.54 17.26 -5.90
C PHE A 100 5.55 17.07 -7.05
N GLY A 101 5.98 17.40 -8.27
CA GLY A 101 5.20 17.26 -9.51
C GLY A 101 4.60 18.57 -10.01
N ALA A 102 4.12 18.59 -11.24
CA ALA A 102 3.75 19.78 -11.99
C ALA A 102 2.78 20.77 -11.32
N PRO A 103 1.77 20.34 -10.51
CA PRO A 103 0.91 21.28 -9.77
C PRO A 103 1.66 22.05 -8.67
N PHE A 104 2.75 21.48 -8.18
CA PHE A 104 3.56 22.04 -7.10
C PHE A 104 4.89 22.54 -7.66
N LYS A 105 5.01 23.85 -7.84
CA LYS A 105 6.21 24.46 -8.42
C LYS A 105 7.39 24.58 -7.44
N GLU A 106 7.24 24.09 -6.23
CA GLU A 106 8.14 24.36 -5.11
C GLU A 106 9.44 23.56 -5.16
N GLN A 107 9.40 22.37 -5.76
CA GLN A 107 10.53 21.43 -5.74
C GLN A 107 10.76 20.85 -7.16
N ASP A 108 11.76 21.37 -7.85
CA ASP A 108 12.24 20.78 -9.12
C ASP A 108 13.52 19.98 -8.85
N ILE A 109 13.35 18.67 -8.63
CA ILE A 109 14.45 17.77 -8.25
C ILE A 109 15.07 17.03 -9.44
N LEU A 110 14.52 17.20 -10.65
CA LEU A 110 14.91 16.46 -11.85
C LEU A 110 15.60 17.37 -12.86
N ALA A 111 16.69 16.88 -13.45
CA ALA A 111 17.29 17.47 -14.62
C ALA A 111 16.60 17.00 -15.92
N ASP A 112 16.79 17.75 -17.02
CA ASP A 112 16.31 17.30 -18.33
C ASP A 112 16.83 15.90 -18.66
N GLY A 113 15.96 15.06 -19.21
CA GLY A 113 16.22 13.65 -19.47
C GLY A 113 16.09 12.74 -18.25
N GLU A 114 15.70 13.25 -17.09
CA GLU A 114 15.48 12.42 -15.90
C GLU A 114 13.99 12.13 -15.68
N VAL A 115 13.70 10.88 -15.31
CA VAL A 115 12.33 10.43 -15.05
C VAL A 115 12.26 9.60 -13.78
N VAL A 116 11.16 9.76 -13.06
CA VAL A 116 10.78 8.92 -11.91
C VAL A 116 9.58 8.07 -12.31
N LEU A 117 9.72 6.76 -12.18
CA LEU A 117 8.63 5.82 -12.42
C LEU A 117 7.79 5.68 -11.16
N THR A 118 6.49 5.88 -11.27
CA THR A 118 5.56 5.70 -10.15
C THR A 118 4.35 4.87 -10.55
N PHE A 119 3.91 3.99 -9.64
CA PHE A 119 2.79 3.09 -9.85
C PHE A 119 1.80 3.21 -8.71
N ASP A 120 0.53 3.42 -9.03
CA ASP A 120 -0.55 3.59 -8.07
C ASP A 120 -1.49 2.37 -8.02
N ASP A 121 -2.33 2.30 -6.99
CA ASP A 121 -3.46 1.39 -6.78
C ASP A 121 -3.11 -0.04 -6.36
N GLY A 122 -1.91 -0.52 -6.61
CA GLY A 122 -1.51 -1.91 -6.34
C GLY A 122 -1.53 -2.35 -4.87
N PRO A 123 -1.24 -3.63 -4.67
CA PRO A 123 -0.94 -4.65 -5.67
C PRO A 123 -2.16 -5.35 -6.28
N LEU A 124 -2.05 -5.72 -7.56
CA LEU A 124 -2.88 -6.75 -8.18
C LEU A 124 -1.96 -7.76 -8.85
N ARG A 125 -1.69 -8.90 -8.17
CA ARG A 125 -0.60 -9.85 -8.48
C ARG A 125 -0.48 -10.20 -9.96
N ALA A 126 -1.59 -10.43 -10.65
CA ALA A 126 -1.60 -10.81 -12.07
C ALA A 126 -0.87 -9.79 -12.99
N TYR A 127 -0.83 -8.52 -12.61
CA TYR A 127 -0.21 -7.45 -13.37
C TYR A 127 1.00 -6.87 -12.65
N SER A 128 0.91 -6.67 -11.34
CA SER A 128 2.00 -6.13 -10.52
C SER A 128 3.28 -6.98 -10.64
N GLN A 129 3.15 -8.31 -10.68
CA GLN A 129 4.29 -9.21 -10.88
C GLN A 129 4.99 -8.95 -12.23
N ARG A 130 4.22 -8.78 -13.31
CA ARG A 130 4.79 -8.48 -14.64
C ARG A 130 5.46 -7.12 -14.70
N VAL A 131 4.93 -6.15 -13.95
CA VAL A 131 5.57 -4.83 -13.78
C VAL A 131 6.92 -4.98 -13.09
N LEU A 132 6.99 -5.76 -11.98
CA LEU A 132 8.25 -6.05 -11.29
C LEU A 132 9.26 -6.79 -12.20
N GLU A 133 8.81 -7.79 -12.95
CA GLU A 133 9.65 -8.51 -13.89
C GLU A 133 10.27 -7.57 -14.94
N ALA A 134 9.46 -6.65 -15.50
CA ALA A 134 9.95 -5.65 -16.45
C ALA A 134 10.96 -4.69 -15.82
N LEU A 135 10.70 -4.19 -14.61
CA LEU A 135 11.61 -3.32 -13.88
C LEU A 135 12.91 -4.06 -13.54
N GLN A 136 12.83 -5.32 -13.13
CA GLN A 136 13.99 -6.14 -12.82
C GLN A 136 14.85 -6.42 -14.06
N ALA A 137 14.24 -6.73 -15.20
CA ALA A 137 14.96 -6.95 -16.45
C ALA A 137 15.79 -5.73 -16.88
N HIS A 138 15.37 -4.53 -16.51
CA HIS A 138 16.07 -3.28 -16.78
C HIS A 138 16.87 -2.75 -15.59
N CYS A 139 16.97 -3.45 -14.47
CA CYS A 139 17.53 -2.95 -13.19
C CYS A 139 16.98 -1.58 -12.79
N ALA A 140 15.78 -1.25 -13.21
CA ALA A 140 15.11 0.00 -12.90
C ALA A 140 14.44 -0.06 -11.53
N LYS A 141 14.39 1.07 -10.83
CA LYS A 141 13.67 1.21 -9.56
C LYS A 141 12.52 2.20 -9.72
N ALA A 142 11.49 2.02 -8.91
CA ALA A 142 10.27 2.82 -8.95
C ALA A 142 9.75 3.11 -7.55
N THR A 143 8.75 3.97 -7.44
CA THR A 143 7.95 4.19 -6.24
C THR A 143 6.54 3.64 -6.47
N PHE A 144 6.05 2.79 -5.56
CA PHE A 144 4.70 2.25 -5.58
C PHE A 144 3.86 2.95 -4.51
N PHE A 145 2.77 3.61 -4.91
CA PHE A 145 1.79 4.20 -4.00
C PHE A 145 0.66 3.20 -3.79
N VAL A 146 0.74 2.48 -2.69
CA VAL A 146 -0.06 1.29 -2.41
C VAL A 146 -1.36 1.66 -1.71
N VAL A 147 -2.48 1.09 -2.14
CA VAL A 147 -3.78 1.18 -1.44
C VAL A 147 -3.81 0.18 -0.29
N GLY A 148 -4.14 0.62 0.91
CA GLY A 148 -4.11 -0.21 2.13
C GLY A 148 -4.92 -1.50 2.03
N ARG A 149 -6.14 -1.45 1.45
CA ARG A 149 -6.97 -2.64 1.21
C ARG A 149 -6.31 -3.65 0.28
N MET A 150 -5.58 -3.17 -0.73
CA MET A 150 -4.83 -4.02 -1.65
C MET A 150 -3.62 -4.65 -0.96
N ALA A 151 -2.94 -3.89 -0.11
CA ALA A 151 -1.85 -4.41 0.73
C ALA A 151 -2.33 -5.54 1.66
N VAL A 152 -3.46 -5.36 2.34
CA VAL A 152 -4.07 -6.40 3.18
C VAL A 152 -4.50 -7.61 2.34
N SER A 153 -4.95 -7.40 1.12
CA SER A 153 -5.36 -8.49 0.21
C SER A 153 -4.19 -9.36 -0.24
N ASP A 154 -3.03 -8.77 -0.51
CA ASP A 154 -1.82 -9.46 -0.95
C ASP A 154 -0.56 -8.86 -0.31
N PRO A 155 -0.33 -9.11 1.00
CA PRO A 155 0.81 -8.56 1.71
C PRO A 155 2.16 -9.08 1.18
N GLU A 156 2.18 -10.29 0.61
CA GLU A 156 3.41 -10.83 0.02
C GLU A 156 3.87 -10.01 -1.18
N MET A 157 2.95 -9.58 -2.04
CA MET A 157 3.29 -8.74 -3.19
C MET A 157 3.86 -7.38 -2.76
N VAL A 158 3.36 -6.80 -1.65
CA VAL A 158 3.93 -5.58 -1.07
C VAL A 158 5.36 -5.80 -0.59
N ARG A 159 5.62 -6.95 0.05
CA ARG A 159 6.99 -7.33 0.45
C ARG A 159 7.91 -7.54 -0.76
N GLU A 160 7.38 -8.06 -1.87
CA GLU A 160 8.13 -8.20 -3.12
C GLU A 160 8.56 -6.84 -3.69
N TYR A 161 7.73 -5.81 -3.68
CA TYR A 161 8.16 -4.46 -4.08
C TYR A 161 9.41 -4.02 -3.32
N ALA A 162 9.39 -4.16 -2.00
CA ALA A 162 10.52 -3.75 -1.16
C ALA A 162 11.74 -4.68 -1.30
N ARG A 163 11.53 -5.98 -1.48
CA ARG A 163 12.61 -6.96 -1.70
C ARG A 163 13.36 -6.66 -2.99
N PHE A 164 12.67 -6.23 -4.04
CA PHE A 164 13.29 -5.79 -5.28
C PHE A 164 13.85 -4.36 -5.21
N GLY A 165 13.84 -3.73 -4.02
CA GLY A 165 14.46 -2.44 -3.76
C GLY A 165 13.67 -1.26 -4.28
N HIS A 166 12.37 -1.39 -4.48
CA HIS A 166 11.48 -0.27 -4.80
C HIS A 166 11.06 0.46 -3.54
N THR A 167 10.71 1.73 -3.67
CA THR A 167 10.13 2.52 -2.58
C THR A 167 8.63 2.29 -2.53
N VAL A 168 8.11 2.07 -1.32
CA VAL A 168 6.68 1.86 -1.06
C VAL A 168 6.14 3.07 -0.31
N GLY A 169 5.25 3.82 -0.94
CA GLY A 169 4.45 4.91 -0.37
C GLY A 169 2.97 4.53 -0.28
N ILE A 170 2.12 5.50 0.04
CA ILE A 170 0.72 5.27 0.41
C ILE A 170 -0.24 5.98 -0.54
N HIS A 171 -1.37 5.29 -0.84
CA HIS A 171 -2.46 5.80 -1.68
C HIS A 171 -3.83 5.67 -0.99
N THR A 172 -3.91 6.06 0.28
CA THR A 172 -5.04 5.90 1.21
C THR A 172 -5.38 4.44 1.56
N TRP A 173 -6.38 4.25 2.44
CA TRP A 173 -6.87 2.93 2.80
C TRP A 173 -7.68 2.28 1.69
N SER A 174 -8.64 3.01 1.08
CA SER A 174 -9.62 2.45 0.16
C SER A 174 -9.81 3.21 -1.15
N HIS A 175 -8.88 4.10 -1.50
CA HIS A 175 -8.88 4.91 -2.72
C HIS A 175 -10.12 5.81 -2.86
N GLN A 176 -10.66 6.33 -1.76
CA GLN A 176 -11.76 7.28 -1.83
C GLN A 176 -11.27 8.67 -2.23
N ASN A 177 -12.14 9.41 -2.95
CA ASN A 177 -11.87 10.82 -3.21
C ASN A 177 -12.05 11.63 -1.91
N LEU A 178 -10.92 12.11 -1.36
CA LEU A 178 -10.89 12.77 -0.06
C LEU A 178 -11.70 14.09 -0.03
N HIS A 179 -11.94 14.72 -1.18
CA HIS A 179 -12.84 15.87 -1.28
C HIS A 179 -14.30 15.57 -0.91
N ARG A 180 -14.71 14.31 -1.03
CA ARG A 180 -16.08 13.87 -0.74
C ARG A 180 -16.27 13.39 0.69
N LEU A 181 -15.21 13.43 1.49
CA LEU A 181 -15.20 12.94 2.87
C LEU A 181 -15.18 14.10 3.86
N THR A 182 -15.70 13.84 5.05
CA THR A 182 -15.43 14.74 6.19
C THR A 182 -13.94 14.73 6.52
N PRO A 183 -13.38 15.80 7.10
CA PRO A 183 -11.95 15.84 7.47
C PRO A 183 -11.51 14.64 8.33
N LEU A 184 -12.35 14.21 9.27
CA LEU A 184 -12.06 13.03 10.10
C LEU A 184 -11.97 11.74 9.28
N ARG A 185 -12.90 11.51 8.37
CA ARG A 185 -12.87 10.32 7.48
C ARG A 185 -11.70 10.38 6.51
N ALA A 186 -11.38 11.55 5.96
CA ALA A 186 -10.23 11.72 5.09
C ALA A 186 -8.91 11.42 5.82
N ARG A 187 -8.77 11.90 7.07
CA ARG A 187 -7.64 11.55 7.93
C ARG A 187 -7.58 10.04 8.20
N THR A 188 -8.70 9.41 8.53
CA THR A 188 -8.76 7.95 8.72
C THR A 188 -8.32 7.19 7.47
N GLU A 189 -8.72 7.61 6.27
CA GLU A 189 -8.27 7.02 4.99
C GLU A 189 -6.75 7.08 4.83
N ILE A 190 -6.12 8.20 5.23
CA ILE A 190 -4.68 8.38 5.16
C ILE A 190 -3.97 7.49 6.19
N GLU A 191 -4.30 7.65 7.48
CA GLU A 191 -3.56 7.00 8.56
C GLU A 191 -3.75 5.48 8.57
N LEU A 192 -4.98 5.00 8.33
CA LEU A 192 -5.22 3.56 8.19
C LEU A 192 -4.49 2.99 6.95
N GLY A 193 -4.35 3.78 5.88
CA GLY A 193 -3.52 3.44 4.73
C GLY A 193 -2.07 3.20 5.13
N PHE A 194 -1.46 4.14 5.87
CA PHE A 194 -0.08 4.01 6.36
C PHE A 194 0.10 2.76 7.23
N SER A 195 -0.75 2.58 8.24
CA SER A 195 -0.68 1.43 9.15
C SER A 195 -0.85 0.10 8.41
N ALA A 196 -1.81 0.01 7.49
CA ALA A 196 -2.09 -1.22 6.75
C ALA A 196 -0.95 -1.63 5.81
N VAL A 197 -0.37 -0.66 5.09
CA VAL A 197 0.76 -0.95 4.20
C VAL A 197 2.01 -1.28 4.99
N GLN A 198 2.30 -0.57 6.10
CA GLN A 198 3.43 -0.87 6.98
C GLN A 198 3.34 -2.29 7.54
N GLN A 199 2.18 -2.72 8.02
CA GLN A 199 1.99 -4.06 8.53
C GLN A 199 2.08 -5.14 7.45
N ALA A 200 1.51 -4.88 6.27
CA ALA A 200 1.66 -5.78 5.13
C ALA A 200 3.14 -5.93 4.71
N LEU A 201 3.88 -4.83 4.73
CA LEU A 201 5.29 -4.76 4.41
C LEU A 201 6.17 -5.45 5.46
N GLY A 202 5.75 -5.43 6.74
CA GLY A 202 6.52 -5.97 7.86
C GLY A 202 7.73 -5.12 8.28
N LYS A 203 7.83 -3.89 7.81
CA LYS A 203 8.85 -2.91 8.15
C LYS A 203 8.29 -1.49 7.95
N PRO A 204 8.97 -0.44 8.45
CA PRO A 204 8.56 0.93 8.23
C PRO A 204 8.38 1.26 6.74
N VAL A 205 7.39 2.09 6.43
CA VAL A 205 7.04 2.52 5.08
C VAL A 205 7.60 3.92 4.81
N ALA A 206 7.85 4.24 3.54
CA ALA A 206 8.27 5.59 3.17
C ALA A 206 7.17 6.62 3.50
N PRO A 207 7.50 7.79 4.09
CA PRO A 207 6.56 8.87 4.33
C PRO A 207 6.20 9.61 3.03
N PHE A 208 5.79 8.86 2.04
CA PHE A 208 5.39 9.32 0.71
C PHE A 208 3.92 9.06 0.50
N PHE A 209 3.21 10.07 0.05
CA PHE A 209 1.77 10.01 -0.17
C PHE A 209 1.37 10.57 -1.53
N ARG A 210 0.41 9.93 -2.17
CA ARG A 210 -0.28 10.47 -3.35
C ARG A 210 -1.78 10.47 -3.13
N PHE A 211 -2.42 11.59 -3.45
CA PHE A 211 -3.86 11.72 -3.36
C PHE A 211 -4.56 10.91 -4.45
N PRO A 212 -5.58 10.08 -4.13
CA PRO A 212 -6.45 9.49 -5.14
C PRO A 212 -7.02 10.54 -6.10
N TYR A 213 -7.07 10.19 -7.38
CA TYR A 213 -7.52 11.07 -8.47
C TYR A 213 -6.69 12.36 -8.63
N LEU A 214 -5.52 12.45 -7.99
CA LEU A 214 -4.73 13.68 -7.85
C LEU A 214 -5.54 14.85 -7.26
N ALA A 215 -6.57 14.52 -6.47
CA ALA A 215 -7.51 15.45 -5.88
C ALA A 215 -7.08 15.79 -4.44
N ASP A 216 -6.14 16.72 -4.32
CA ASP A 216 -5.64 17.22 -3.05
C ASP A 216 -6.66 18.13 -2.35
N THR A 217 -6.74 18.03 -1.03
CA THR A 217 -7.54 18.92 -0.19
C THR A 217 -6.65 19.72 0.73
N ARG A 218 -6.95 21.00 0.91
CA ARG A 218 -6.13 21.88 1.78
C ARG A 218 -5.97 21.33 3.20
N SER A 219 -7.05 20.82 3.79
CA SER A 219 -7.02 20.25 5.15
C SER A 219 -6.12 19.02 5.26
N MET A 220 -6.13 18.15 4.24
CA MET A 220 -5.26 16.97 4.24
C MET A 220 -3.82 17.31 3.88
N MET A 221 -3.58 18.31 3.04
CA MET A 221 -2.21 18.80 2.82
C MET A 221 -1.58 19.34 4.12
N VAL A 222 -2.34 20.11 4.93
CA VAL A 222 -1.87 20.56 6.24
C VAL A 222 -1.60 19.37 7.16
N HIS A 223 -2.51 18.40 7.22
CA HIS A 223 -2.33 17.18 8.02
C HIS A 223 -1.06 16.41 7.61
N LEU A 224 -0.83 16.20 6.32
CA LEU A 224 0.36 15.51 5.81
C LEU A 224 1.64 16.30 6.12
N GLN A 225 1.58 17.63 6.04
CA GLN A 225 2.70 18.50 6.42
C GLN A 225 3.05 18.37 7.90
N GLU A 226 2.06 18.39 8.80
CA GLU A 226 2.25 18.18 10.24
C GLU A 226 2.81 16.79 10.55
N ARG A 227 2.50 15.81 9.71
CA ARG A 227 2.99 14.43 9.80
C ARG A 227 4.36 14.23 9.15
N HIS A 228 4.97 15.27 8.59
CA HIS A 228 6.22 15.18 7.83
C HIS A 228 6.16 14.16 6.68
N ILE A 229 5.05 14.16 5.94
CA ILE A 229 4.81 13.25 4.81
C ILE A 229 4.94 14.05 3.51
N ALA A 230 5.79 13.61 2.62
CA ALA A 230 5.97 14.19 1.29
C ALA A 230 4.78 13.84 0.38
N ILE A 231 4.29 14.84 -0.36
CA ILE A 231 3.16 14.71 -1.28
C ILE A 231 3.69 14.64 -2.71
N PHE A 232 3.30 13.59 -3.44
CA PHE A 232 3.69 13.41 -4.84
C PHE A 232 2.49 13.57 -5.76
N SER A 233 2.56 14.57 -6.65
CA SER A 233 1.75 14.63 -7.85
C SER A 233 2.52 14.05 -9.04
N ILE A 234 2.22 14.45 -10.26
CA ILE A 234 2.78 13.90 -11.49
C ILE A 234 3.14 15.00 -12.48
N ASP A 235 4.02 14.69 -13.43
CA ASP A 235 4.33 15.52 -14.58
C ASP A 235 3.82 14.91 -15.88
N VAL A 236 3.78 13.57 -15.94
CA VAL A 236 3.35 12.79 -17.11
C VAL A 236 2.29 11.78 -16.66
N ASP A 237 1.11 11.87 -17.25
CA ASP A 237 0.01 10.93 -17.03
C ASP A 237 -0.08 9.94 -18.20
N SER A 238 0.19 8.67 -17.94
CA SER A 238 0.16 7.61 -18.95
C SER A 238 -1.22 7.36 -19.55
N LYS A 239 -2.29 7.74 -18.84
CA LYS A 239 -3.70 7.45 -19.17
C LYS A 239 -3.99 5.94 -19.33
N ASP A 240 -3.20 5.07 -18.71
CA ASP A 240 -3.33 3.63 -18.76
C ASP A 240 -4.70 3.12 -18.25
N TYR A 241 -5.29 3.83 -17.29
CA TYR A 241 -6.64 3.56 -16.77
C TYR A 241 -7.78 3.85 -17.76
N ARG A 242 -7.49 4.51 -18.89
CA ARG A 242 -8.47 4.83 -19.94
C ARG A 242 -8.44 3.86 -21.12
N THR A 243 -7.43 3.01 -21.21
CA THR A 243 -7.25 2.14 -22.38
C THR A 243 -6.64 0.81 -21.98
N ARG A 244 -7.01 -0.24 -22.70
CA ARG A 244 -6.34 -1.56 -22.61
C ARG A 244 -5.25 -1.72 -23.69
N ASN A 245 -5.04 -0.72 -24.51
CA ASN A 245 -4.05 -0.74 -25.58
C ASN A 245 -2.68 -0.29 -25.05
N ALA A 246 -1.75 -1.24 -24.94
CA ALA A 246 -0.39 -1.01 -24.45
C ALA A 246 0.40 -0.02 -25.32
N GLU A 247 0.21 -0.07 -26.64
CA GLU A 247 0.90 0.85 -27.56
C GLU A 247 0.39 2.29 -27.40
N ALA A 248 -0.90 2.47 -27.09
CA ALA A 248 -1.45 3.80 -26.81
C ALA A 248 -0.85 4.39 -25.53
N VAL A 249 -0.68 3.58 -24.46
CA VAL A 249 0.02 3.98 -23.24
C VAL A 249 1.46 4.38 -23.54
N HIS A 250 2.19 3.53 -24.25
CA HIS A 250 3.58 3.75 -24.62
C HIS A 250 3.73 5.07 -25.42
N ARG A 251 2.98 5.24 -26.52
CA ARG A 251 3.02 6.47 -27.34
C ARG A 251 2.68 7.72 -26.52
N LYS A 252 1.69 7.63 -25.63
CA LYS A 252 1.28 8.75 -24.78
C LYS A 252 2.43 9.23 -23.89
N VAL A 253 3.06 8.31 -23.16
CA VAL A 253 4.17 8.63 -22.27
C VAL A 253 5.35 9.22 -23.05
N MET A 254 5.76 8.57 -24.15
CA MET A 254 6.89 9.03 -24.95
C MET A 254 6.64 10.39 -25.61
N SER A 255 5.42 10.66 -26.08
CA SER A 255 5.02 11.96 -26.62
C SER A 255 5.04 13.07 -25.57
N ASP A 256 4.52 12.79 -24.36
CA ASP A 256 4.54 13.79 -23.30
C ASP A 256 5.97 14.07 -22.81
N LEU A 257 6.78 13.04 -22.62
CA LEU A 257 8.19 13.20 -22.26
C LEU A 257 8.99 13.99 -23.30
N ALA A 258 8.73 13.78 -24.60
CA ALA A 258 9.37 14.59 -25.65
C ALA A 258 9.05 16.09 -25.51
N ARG A 259 7.88 16.44 -24.98
CA ARG A 259 7.45 17.82 -24.75
C ARG A 259 7.97 18.40 -23.43
N VAL A 260 7.86 17.63 -22.31
CA VAL A 260 8.24 18.14 -20.97
C VAL A 260 9.68 17.82 -20.58
N LYS A 261 10.32 16.89 -21.29
CA LYS A 261 11.73 16.43 -21.21
C LYS A 261 12.11 15.71 -19.93
N LYS A 262 11.36 15.83 -18.85
CA LYS A 262 11.61 15.20 -17.55
C LYS A 262 10.31 14.98 -16.79
N GLY A 263 10.32 14.23 -15.70
CA GLY A 263 9.19 14.26 -14.78
C GLY A 263 8.87 12.96 -14.07
N ILE A 264 7.93 13.08 -13.13
CA ILE A 264 7.30 11.98 -12.41
C ILE A 264 6.19 11.40 -13.29
N ILE A 265 6.33 10.13 -13.66
CA ILE A 265 5.40 9.44 -14.56
C ILE A 265 4.42 8.62 -13.73
N LEU A 266 3.12 8.82 -13.96
CA LEU A 266 2.05 8.04 -13.38
C LEU A 266 1.72 6.83 -14.23
N PHE A 267 1.74 5.67 -13.60
CA PHE A 267 1.16 4.41 -14.06
C PHE A 267 0.31 3.79 -12.95
N HIS A 268 -0.40 2.71 -13.31
CA HIS A 268 -1.09 1.86 -12.33
C HIS A 268 -0.67 0.41 -12.58
N ASP A 269 -0.06 -0.24 -11.59
CA ASP A 269 0.41 -1.62 -11.73
C ASP A 269 -0.71 -2.67 -11.68
N ILE A 270 -1.93 -2.22 -11.49
CA ILE A 270 -3.16 -3.01 -11.64
C ILE A 270 -3.67 -3.04 -13.09
N GLN A 271 -3.06 -2.28 -14.02
CA GLN A 271 -3.54 -2.20 -15.40
C GLN A 271 -2.82 -3.18 -16.33
N PRO A 272 -3.57 -4.02 -17.08
CA PRO A 272 -2.98 -4.93 -18.05
C PRO A 272 -2.23 -4.20 -19.19
N SER A 273 -2.69 -2.99 -19.56
CA SER A 273 -2.04 -2.14 -20.56
C SER A 273 -0.65 -1.70 -20.09
N THR A 274 -0.48 -1.32 -18.84
CA THR A 274 0.80 -0.96 -18.24
C THR A 274 1.74 -2.16 -18.18
N ALA A 275 1.29 -3.29 -17.64
CA ALA A 275 2.10 -4.51 -17.57
C ALA A 275 2.61 -4.95 -18.95
N LYS A 276 1.82 -4.75 -20.01
CA LYS A 276 2.20 -5.08 -21.39
C LYS A 276 3.09 -4.00 -22.04
N ALA A 277 2.87 -2.72 -21.73
CA ALA A 277 3.62 -1.61 -22.34
C ALA A 277 5.03 -1.45 -21.77
N LEU A 278 5.20 -1.75 -20.48
CA LEU A 278 6.37 -1.37 -19.69
C LEU A 278 7.71 -1.88 -20.26
N PRO A 279 7.85 -3.15 -20.72
CA PRO A 279 9.13 -3.62 -21.26
C PRO A 279 9.62 -2.77 -22.45
N GLY A 280 8.75 -2.54 -23.45
CA GLY A 280 9.08 -1.72 -24.62
C GLY A 280 9.30 -0.23 -24.27
N LEU A 281 8.54 0.28 -23.29
CA LEU A 281 8.69 1.64 -22.80
C LEU A 281 10.07 1.87 -22.15
N LEU A 282 10.52 0.93 -21.31
CA LEU A 282 11.83 1.01 -20.65
C LEU A 282 12.98 0.95 -21.68
N ALA A 283 12.85 0.10 -22.71
CA ALA A 283 13.80 0.05 -23.81
C ALA A 283 13.87 1.37 -24.57
N ASP A 284 12.71 1.97 -24.91
CA ASP A 284 12.65 3.25 -25.61
C ASP A 284 13.12 4.43 -24.76
N LEU A 285 12.86 4.43 -23.46
CA LEU A 285 13.43 5.43 -22.55
C LEU A 285 14.95 5.41 -22.63
N LYS A 286 15.57 4.20 -22.59
CA LYS A 286 17.01 4.05 -22.75
C LYS A 286 17.49 4.55 -24.11
N ALA A 287 16.87 4.09 -25.18
CA ALA A 287 17.26 4.45 -26.56
C ALA A 287 17.18 5.96 -26.81
N LYS A 288 16.29 6.67 -26.11
CA LYS A 288 16.15 8.13 -26.19
C LYS A 288 16.97 8.90 -25.16
N GLY A 289 17.81 8.22 -24.37
CA GLY A 289 18.72 8.84 -23.42
C GLY A 289 18.07 9.31 -22.12
N TYR A 290 16.86 8.85 -21.80
CA TYR A 290 16.27 9.11 -20.50
C TYR A 290 16.98 8.30 -19.42
N ARG A 291 17.01 8.85 -18.20
CA ARG A 291 17.68 8.27 -17.02
C ARG A 291 16.68 8.12 -15.90
N ILE A 292 16.65 6.95 -15.27
CA ILE A 292 15.81 6.70 -14.09
C ILE A 292 16.43 7.36 -12.87
N VAL A 293 15.63 8.13 -12.14
CA VAL A 293 15.90 8.60 -10.80
C VAL A 293 15.05 7.82 -9.81
N HIS A 294 15.69 7.22 -8.82
CA HIS A 294 15.00 6.53 -7.73
C HIS A 294 14.85 7.46 -6.53
N LEU A 295 13.65 7.53 -5.96
CA LEU A 295 13.38 8.32 -4.77
C LEU A 295 13.37 7.41 -3.54
N GLN A 296 14.14 7.78 -2.52
CA GLN A 296 14.15 7.11 -1.23
C GLN A 296 13.86 8.12 -0.11
N PRO A 297 13.20 7.73 0.98
CA PRO A 297 13.02 8.62 2.11
C PRO A 297 14.33 8.70 2.92
N LYS A 298 14.63 9.88 3.46
CA LYS A 298 15.72 10.08 4.42
C LYS A 298 15.39 9.51 5.80
N ALA A 299 14.11 9.42 6.13
CA ALA A 299 13.59 8.83 7.36
C ALA A 299 12.29 8.06 7.06
N ASP A 300 11.97 7.11 7.91
CA ASP A 300 10.76 6.30 7.80
C ASP A 300 9.52 7.03 8.33
N ALA A 301 8.34 6.60 7.87
CA ALA A 301 7.08 7.09 8.43
C ALA A 301 6.84 6.52 9.84
N THR A 302 6.23 7.33 10.69
CA THR A 302 5.71 6.88 11.99
C THR A 302 4.20 6.68 11.86
N THR A 303 3.70 5.51 12.22
CA THR A 303 2.26 5.21 12.27
C THR A 303 1.64 5.56 13.62
N MET A 304 0.32 5.52 13.72
CA MET A 304 -0.42 5.82 14.94
C MET A 304 -1.02 4.52 15.51
N ALA A 305 -0.81 4.26 16.79
CA ALA A 305 -1.20 3.00 17.45
C ALA A 305 -2.68 2.64 17.28
N GLU A 306 -3.58 3.63 17.25
CA GLU A 306 -5.01 3.41 17.03
C GLU A 306 -5.30 2.82 15.65
N PHE A 307 -4.60 3.30 14.60
CA PHE A 307 -4.74 2.78 13.24
C PHE A 307 -3.97 1.49 13.04
N ASP A 308 -2.87 1.29 13.76
CA ASP A 308 -2.13 0.03 13.75
C ASP A 308 -2.99 -1.12 14.26
N ALA A 309 -3.74 -0.93 15.35
CA ALA A 309 -4.69 -1.91 15.85
C ALA A 309 -5.81 -2.21 14.84
N MET A 310 -6.34 -1.17 14.16
CA MET A 310 -7.35 -1.36 13.12
C MET A 310 -6.79 -2.12 11.91
N ALA A 311 -5.60 -1.81 11.46
CA ALA A 311 -4.94 -2.47 10.35
C ALA A 311 -4.63 -3.93 10.66
N GLN A 312 -4.12 -4.22 11.86
CA GLN A 312 -3.85 -5.57 12.34
C GLN A 312 -5.13 -6.43 12.29
N GLN A 313 -6.25 -5.91 12.78
CA GLN A 313 -7.54 -6.60 12.71
C GLN A 313 -7.96 -6.92 11.26
N GLN A 314 -7.69 -6.04 10.29
CA GLN A 314 -7.99 -6.31 8.88
C GLN A 314 -7.12 -7.45 8.32
N LEU A 315 -5.83 -7.47 8.65
CA LEU A 315 -4.92 -8.54 8.24
C LEU A 315 -5.33 -9.89 8.82
N GLU A 316 -5.66 -9.94 10.11
CA GLU A 316 -6.12 -11.15 10.78
C GLU A 316 -7.41 -11.70 10.17
N ARG A 317 -8.39 -10.82 9.90
CA ARG A 317 -9.62 -11.19 9.20
C ARG A 317 -9.34 -11.78 7.81
N ARG A 318 -8.41 -11.20 7.08
CA ARG A 318 -8.01 -11.70 5.77
C ARG A 318 -7.35 -13.07 5.88
N GLN A 319 -6.43 -13.26 6.82
CA GLN A 319 -5.75 -14.53 7.06
C GLN A 319 -6.76 -15.62 7.47
N ALA A 320 -7.68 -15.33 8.38
CA ALA A 320 -8.73 -16.24 8.80
C ALA A 320 -9.61 -16.65 7.61
N LYS A 321 -9.99 -15.70 6.75
CA LYS A 321 -10.76 -15.98 5.53
C LYS A 321 -10.01 -16.92 4.59
N VAL A 322 -8.74 -16.66 4.32
CA VAL A 322 -7.90 -17.52 3.46
C VAL A 322 -7.73 -18.91 4.07
N ALA A 323 -7.54 -19.01 5.39
CA ALA A 323 -7.43 -20.29 6.09
C ALA A 323 -8.73 -21.13 6.02
N SER A 324 -9.89 -20.46 6.03
CA SER A 324 -11.20 -21.13 5.95
C SER A 324 -11.64 -21.48 4.51
N GLU A 325 -10.97 -20.99 3.48
CA GLU A 325 -11.31 -21.34 2.10
C GLU A 325 -10.93 -22.80 1.81
N PRO A 326 -11.84 -23.62 1.21
CA PRO A 326 -11.56 -24.99 0.83
C PRO A 326 -10.33 -25.06 -0.09
N LEU A 327 -9.48 -26.08 0.10
CA LEU A 327 -8.26 -26.30 -0.71
C LEU A 327 -8.54 -26.31 -2.22
N ALA A 328 -9.71 -26.77 -2.63
CA ALA A 328 -10.14 -26.78 -4.05
C ALA A 328 -10.27 -25.37 -4.67
N ARG A 329 -10.39 -24.30 -3.84
CA ARG A 329 -10.43 -22.90 -4.30
C ARG A 329 -9.07 -22.19 -4.17
N ARG A 330 -8.12 -22.79 -3.46
CA ARG A 330 -6.73 -22.34 -3.47
C ARG A 330 -6.18 -22.75 -4.83
N ALA A 331 -6.03 -21.80 -5.75
CA ALA A 331 -5.45 -22.08 -7.05
C ALA A 331 -4.06 -22.70 -6.86
N PHE A 332 -3.98 -24.01 -7.00
CA PHE A 332 -2.72 -24.71 -7.20
C PHE A 332 -2.26 -24.34 -8.61
N THR A 333 -1.42 -23.34 -8.72
CA THR A 333 -0.60 -23.17 -9.91
C THR A 333 0.44 -24.29 -9.88
N TRP A 334 0.15 -25.38 -10.56
CA TRP A 334 1.20 -26.33 -10.91
C TRP A 334 2.23 -25.59 -11.76
N PRO A 335 3.52 -25.75 -11.48
CA PRO A 335 4.52 -25.35 -12.45
C PRO A 335 4.22 -26.18 -13.71
N SER A 336 3.85 -25.54 -14.79
CA SER A 336 3.68 -26.18 -16.08
C SER A 336 5.06 -26.62 -16.58
N SER A 337 5.48 -27.83 -16.21
CA SER A 337 6.50 -28.54 -16.98
C SER A 337 5.91 -28.75 -18.37
N GLY A 338 6.51 -28.08 -19.36
CA GLY A 338 6.05 -28.10 -20.73
C GLY A 338 5.91 -29.50 -21.31
N VAL A 339 4.76 -29.80 -21.86
CA VAL A 339 4.59 -30.69 -22.99
C VAL A 339 3.43 -30.15 -23.83
N HIS A 340 3.73 -29.79 -25.04
CA HIS A 340 2.74 -29.45 -26.07
C HIS A 340 1.79 -30.59 -26.35
N ALA A 341 0.50 -30.31 -26.35
CA ALA A 341 -0.46 -31.02 -27.21
C ALA A 341 -1.68 -30.10 -27.42
N GLU A 342 -1.83 -29.59 -28.62
CA GLU A 342 -3.11 -29.13 -29.13
C GLU A 342 -4.10 -30.31 -29.26
N PRO A 343 -5.38 -30.02 -29.10
CA PRO A 343 -6.30 -30.39 -30.18
C PRO A 343 -7.23 -29.26 -30.58
N ALA A 344 -7.25 -29.03 -31.87
CA ALA A 344 -8.27 -28.26 -32.55
C ALA A 344 -9.64 -28.89 -32.40
N VAL A 345 -10.64 -28.14 -31.92
CA VAL A 345 -12.05 -28.44 -32.19
C VAL A 345 -12.76 -27.13 -32.49
N ALA A 346 -13.16 -27.02 -33.74
CA ALA A 346 -14.06 -26.01 -34.24
C ALA A 346 -15.40 -26.07 -33.50
N ARG A 347 -15.92 -24.94 -33.05
CA ARG A 347 -17.33 -24.75 -32.74
C ARG A 347 -17.83 -23.39 -33.21
N GLU A 348 -18.73 -23.54 -34.08
CA GLU A 348 -19.82 -22.81 -34.68
C GLU A 348 -20.23 -21.50 -34.01
N ARG A 349 -20.32 -20.46 -34.85
CA ARG A 349 -20.79 -19.10 -34.53
C ARG A 349 -22.30 -19.09 -34.31
N VAL A 350 -22.73 -18.75 -33.12
CA VAL A 350 -24.07 -18.22 -32.90
C VAL A 350 -23.98 -16.69 -32.88
N ARG A 351 -24.56 -16.04 -33.86
CA ARG A 351 -24.74 -14.58 -33.92
C ARG A 351 -25.84 -14.22 -32.93
N SER A 352 -25.49 -13.45 -31.90
CA SER A 352 -26.44 -12.70 -31.09
C SER A 352 -26.21 -11.23 -31.35
N THR A 353 -27.21 -10.58 -31.95
CA THR A 353 -27.31 -9.15 -32.13
C THR A 353 -27.75 -8.51 -30.82
N HIS A 354 -26.84 -7.85 -30.11
CA HIS A 354 -27.21 -6.92 -29.04
C HIS A 354 -26.67 -5.53 -29.33
N ARG A 355 -27.61 -4.59 -29.31
CA ARG A 355 -27.41 -3.14 -29.45
C ARG A 355 -26.38 -2.64 -28.44
N HIS A 356 -25.43 -1.88 -28.96
CA HIS A 356 -24.50 -1.07 -28.17
C HIS A 356 -25.26 0.03 -27.43
N ASP A 357 -25.35 -0.09 -26.11
CA ASP A 357 -25.64 1.04 -25.22
C ASP A 357 -24.29 1.69 -24.85
N GLN A 358 -24.00 2.83 -25.45
CA GLN A 358 -22.78 3.62 -25.20
C GLN A 358 -22.99 4.46 -23.94
N ARG A 359 -22.77 3.88 -22.76
CA ARG A 359 -22.48 4.65 -21.55
C ARG A 359 -20.99 4.56 -21.24
N PRO A 360 -20.34 5.70 -20.90
CA PRO A 360 -18.95 5.65 -20.47
C PRO A 360 -18.84 4.82 -19.18
N PRO A 361 -17.80 4.00 -19.01
CA PRO A 361 -17.63 3.19 -17.80
C PRO A 361 -17.53 4.11 -16.59
N SER A 362 -18.37 3.84 -15.59
CA SER A 362 -18.28 4.49 -14.27
C SER A 362 -16.90 4.19 -13.66
N GLN A 363 -16.31 5.22 -13.04
CA GLN A 363 -14.97 5.16 -12.42
C GLN A 363 -14.89 4.32 -11.13
N ASP A 364 -15.87 3.47 -10.85
CA ASP A 364 -15.93 2.64 -9.64
C ASP A 364 -15.31 1.25 -9.86
N TRP A 365 -14.01 1.23 -10.12
CA TRP A 365 -13.24 -0.02 -10.22
C TRP A 365 -13.19 -0.79 -8.89
N PHE A 366 -13.26 -0.09 -7.76
CA PHE A 366 -13.16 -0.70 -6.43
C PHE A 366 -14.43 -1.43 -5.97
N SER A 367 -15.59 -1.12 -6.51
CA SER A 367 -16.83 -1.85 -6.18
C SER A 367 -16.89 -3.27 -6.76
N ASN A 368 -16.10 -3.55 -7.78
CA ASN A 368 -16.05 -4.88 -8.43
C ASN A 368 -14.89 -5.77 -7.91
N ALA A 369 -13.87 -5.21 -7.24
CA ALA A 369 -12.75 -5.99 -6.69
C ALA A 369 -13.14 -6.84 -5.46
N THR A 370 -14.32 -6.64 -4.88
CA THR A 370 -14.82 -7.42 -3.74
C THR A 370 -15.58 -8.69 -4.12
N ARG A 371 -15.67 -9.04 -5.40
CA ARG A 371 -16.35 -10.25 -5.89
C ARG A 371 -15.41 -11.36 -6.41
N TRP A 372 -14.10 -11.25 -6.12
CA TRP A 372 -13.12 -12.31 -6.42
C TRP A 372 -12.57 -12.95 -5.16
#